data_23c731299676f607b76bd7a83dfd691f
#
_entry.id   23c731299676f607b76bd7a83dfd691f
#
_cell.length_a   1.000
_cell.length_b   1.000
_cell.length_c   1.000
_cell.angle_alpha   90.00
_cell.angle_beta   90.00
_cell.angle_gamma   90.00
#
_symmetry.space_group_name_H-M   'P 1'
#
loop_
_entity.id
_entity.type
_entity.pdbx_description
1 polymer ?
#
loop_
_entity_poly.entity_id
_entity_poly.type
_entity_poly.pdbx_seq_one_letter_code
_entity_poly.pdbx_strand_id
1 'polypeptide(L)'
;MDSRDRHKAALEKANEEGDDAEAFLQDQLQYAVKILMNSFYGVFASNFYRFTHPSLGASITEWARHNIKEIISKVEDDGDEVVYSDTDSIFVIAPTEGAPMNKPTGGVELEGWEKARTSTLEFGQSLAERFTREGAELEFETALSSFFSHGAKKRYVGRVVWPREEMLIRGYEVRRTDSFQLLSDTMTQMFEMIL
;
A
#
# COMPACT_ATOMS: atom_id res chain seq x y z
N MET A 1 -7.62 -1.26 -18.23
CA MET A 1 -8.17 -0.43 -17.15
C MET A 1 -9.69 -0.60 -17.09
N ASP A 2 -10.45 -0.21 -18.05
CA ASP A 2 -11.93 -0.25 -18.04
C ASP A 2 -12.57 -1.60 -17.59
N SER A 3 -11.99 -2.76 -17.94
CA SER A 3 -12.53 -4.06 -17.53
C SER A 3 -12.35 -4.33 -16.04
N ARG A 4 -11.17 -4.00 -15.47
CA ARG A 4 -10.89 -4.20 -14.05
C ARG A 4 -11.71 -3.25 -13.18
N ASP A 5 -11.85 -2.01 -13.61
CA ASP A 5 -12.61 -0.99 -12.87
C ASP A 5 -14.09 -1.34 -12.80
N ARG A 6 -14.65 -1.91 -13.89
CA ARG A 6 -16.01 -2.45 -13.88
C ARG A 6 -16.20 -3.60 -12.87
N HIS A 7 -15.24 -4.50 -12.77
CA HIS A 7 -15.31 -5.59 -11.79
C HIS A 7 -15.12 -5.10 -10.37
N LYS A 8 -14.27 -4.08 -10.12
CA LYS A 8 -14.15 -3.44 -8.80
C LYS A 8 -15.46 -2.77 -8.37
N ALA A 9 -16.08 -1.98 -9.25
CA ALA A 9 -17.35 -1.33 -8.95
C ALA A 9 -18.49 -2.35 -8.71
N ALA A 10 -18.52 -3.45 -9.47
CA ALA A 10 -19.48 -4.52 -9.25
C ALA A 10 -19.24 -5.25 -7.91
N LEU A 11 -17.98 -5.44 -7.51
CA LEU A 11 -17.60 -6.00 -6.21
C LEU A 11 -18.09 -5.12 -5.05
N GLU A 12 -17.85 -3.80 -5.14
CA GLU A 12 -18.32 -2.86 -4.12
C GLU A 12 -19.85 -2.93 -3.97
N LYS A 13 -20.56 -2.90 -5.08
CA LYS A 13 -22.02 -3.02 -5.09
C LYS A 13 -22.51 -4.34 -4.50
N ALA A 14 -21.90 -5.46 -4.85
CA ALA A 14 -22.26 -6.78 -4.31
C ALA A 14 -22.03 -6.85 -2.79
N ASN A 15 -20.95 -6.23 -2.29
CA ASN A 15 -20.70 -6.14 -0.86
C ASN A 15 -21.75 -5.28 -0.13
N GLU A 16 -22.19 -4.17 -0.74
CA GLU A 16 -23.25 -3.31 -0.18
C GLU A 16 -24.62 -4.02 -0.13
N GLU A 17 -24.90 -4.83 -1.15
CA GLU A 17 -26.13 -5.63 -1.26
C GLU A 17 -26.11 -6.92 -0.41
N GLY A 18 -24.94 -7.31 0.13
CA GLY A 18 -24.75 -8.52 0.91
C GLY A 18 -24.79 -9.80 0.07
N ASP A 19 -24.51 -9.70 -1.24
CA ASP A 19 -24.44 -10.86 -2.14
C ASP A 19 -23.01 -11.43 -2.17
N ASP A 20 -22.73 -12.32 -1.21
CA ASP A 20 -21.41 -12.94 -1.05
C ASP A 20 -20.96 -13.73 -2.30
N ALA A 21 -21.89 -14.33 -3.06
CA ALA A 21 -21.57 -15.11 -4.23
C ALA A 21 -21.11 -14.22 -5.39
N GLU A 22 -21.83 -13.13 -5.64
CA GLU A 22 -21.47 -12.15 -6.65
C GLU A 22 -20.18 -11.40 -6.24
N ALA A 23 -20.04 -11.03 -4.97
CA ALA A 23 -18.82 -10.40 -4.45
C ALA A 23 -17.59 -11.29 -4.68
N PHE A 24 -17.68 -12.58 -4.37
CA PHE A 24 -16.60 -13.52 -4.63
C PHE A 24 -16.28 -13.63 -6.12
N LEU A 25 -17.29 -13.72 -6.99
CA LEU A 25 -17.11 -13.82 -8.44
C LEU A 25 -16.38 -12.56 -8.98
N GLN A 26 -16.85 -11.38 -8.60
CA GLN A 26 -16.27 -10.12 -9.07
C GLN A 26 -14.84 -9.89 -8.55
N ASP A 27 -14.55 -10.33 -7.32
CA ASP A 27 -13.18 -10.32 -6.79
C ASP A 27 -12.25 -11.22 -7.61
N GLN A 28 -12.67 -12.45 -7.95
CA GLN A 28 -11.87 -13.35 -8.78
C GLN A 28 -11.65 -12.79 -10.20
N LEU A 29 -12.65 -12.17 -10.79
CA LEU A 29 -12.57 -11.59 -12.13
C LEU A 29 -11.60 -10.37 -12.15
N GLN A 30 -11.71 -9.42 -11.19
CA GLN A 30 -10.79 -8.30 -11.12
C GLN A 30 -9.34 -8.77 -10.86
N TYR A 31 -9.18 -9.83 -10.06
CA TYR A 31 -7.87 -10.42 -9.80
C TYR A 31 -7.28 -11.08 -11.05
N ALA A 32 -8.07 -11.83 -11.81
CA ALA A 32 -7.65 -12.44 -13.08
C ALA A 32 -7.19 -11.37 -14.09
N VAL A 33 -7.94 -10.27 -14.22
CA VAL A 33 -7.55 -9.15 -15.08
C VAL A 33 -6.24 -8.52 -14.59
N LYS A 34 -6.07 -8.34 -13.28
CA LYS A 34 -4.80 -7.84 -12.69
C LYS A 34 -3.61 -8.72 -13.05
N ILE A 35 -3.75 -10.05 -12.91
CA ILE A 35 -2.69 -11.02 -13.28
C ILE A 35 -2.36 -10.91 -14.76
N LEU A 36 -3.36 -10.83 -15.62
CA LEU A 36 -3.16 -10.68 -17.07
C LEU A 36 -2.40 -9.39 -17.39
N MET A 37 -2.80 -8.26 -16.84
CA MET A 37 -2.14 -6.96 -17.04
C MET A 37 -0.67 -7.00 -16.61
N ASN A 38 -0.40 -7.53 -15.41
CA ASN A 38 0.98 -7.64 -14.91
C ASN A 38 1.85 -8.57 -15.78
N SER A 39 1.24 -9.60 -16.37
CA SER A 39 1.94 -10.54 -17.25
C SER A 39 2.42 -9.88 -18.55
N PHE A 40 1.71 -8.88 -19.06
CA PHE A 40 2.14 -8.16 -20.28
C PHE A 40 3.50 -7.48 -20.11
N TYR A 41 3.72 -6.80 -18.97
CA TYR A 41 5.02 -6.23 -18.68
C TYR A 41 6.14 -7.28 -18.71
N GLY A 42 5.92 -8.43 -18.05
CA GLY A 42 6.87 -9.55 -18.03
C GLY A 42 7.20 -10.10 -19.43
N VAL A 43 6.20 -10.17 -20.31
CA VAL A 43 6.39 -10.60 -21.69
C VAL A 43 7.25 -9.59 -22.46
N PHE A 44 6.95 -8.29 -22.40
CA PHE A 44 7.70 -7.25 -23.09
C PHE A 44 9.14 -7.11 -22.59
N ALA A 45 9.37 -7.24 -21.28
CA ALA A 45 10.68 -7.10 -20.67
C ALA A 45 11.56 -8.36 -20.75
N SER A 46 11.00 -9.50 -21.18
CA SER A 46 11.70 -10.78 -21.23
C SER A 46 12.36 -11.02 -22.59
N ASN A 47 13.57 -11.56 -22.59
CA ASN A 47 14.27 -11.96 -23.81
C ASN A 47 13.84 -13.36 -24.34
N PHE A 48 12.94 -14.06 -23.65
CA PHE A 48 12.57 -15.44 -24.01
C PHE A 48 11.35 -15.53 -24.94
N TYR A 49 10.53 -14.48 -24.98
CA TYR A 49 9.29 -14.51 -25.77
C TYR A 49 9.51 -13.97 -27.18
N ARG A 50 8.73 -14.48 -28.13
CA ARG A 50 8.80 -14.08 -29.54
C ARG A 50 8.39 -12.61 -29.77
N PHE A 51 7.47 -12.09 -28.96
CA PHE A 51 6.97 -10.71 -29.03
C PHE A 51 7.54 -9.87 -27.88
N THR A 52 8.86 -9.73 -27.84
CA THR A 52 9.52 -8.93 -26.82
C THR A 52 9.96 -7.59 -27.39
N HIS A 53 9.96 -6.58 -26.56
CA HIS A 53 10.54 -5.28 -26.86
C HIS A 53 11.20 -4.71 -25.60
N PRO A 54 12.45 -5.08 -25.33
CA PRO A 54 13.14 -4.67 -24.10
C PRO A 54 13.12 -3.17 -23.84
N SER A 55 13.15 -2.35 -24.91
CA SER A 55 13.05 -0.89 -24.78
C SER A 55 11.68 -0.44 -24.23
N LEU A 56 10.58 -1.14 -24.54
CA LEU A 56 9.27 -0.85 -23.94
C LEU A 56 9.27 -1.16 -22.44
N GLY A 57 9.81 -2.32 -22.04
CA GLY A 57 9.97 -2.67 -20.64
C GLY A 57 10.82 -1.66 -19.89
N ALA A 58 11.94 -1.24 -20.46
CA ALA A 58 12.81 -0.21 -19.90
C ALA A 58 12.09 1.15 -19.79
N SER A 59 11.34 1.56 -20.80
CA SER A 59 10.57 2.83 -20.78
C SER A 59 9.50 2.82 -19.70
N ILE A 60 8.78 1.71 -19.50
CA ILE A 60 7.75 1.58 -18.45
C ILE A 60 8.38 1.77 -17.07
N THR A 61 9.51 1.11 -16.79
CA THR A 61 10.18 1.23 -15.49
C THR A 61 10.80 2.60 -15.29
N GLU A 62 11.35 3.22 -16.33
CA GLU A 62 11.90 4.57 -16.24
C GLU A 62 10.82 5.61 -16.00
N TRP A 63 9.68 5.48 -16.68
CA TRP A 63 8.52 6.33 -16.45
C TRP A 63 7.98 6.21 -15.02
N ALA A 64 7.82 4.98 -14.51
CA ALA A 64 7.39 4.76 -13.13
C ALA A 64 8.38 5.37 -12.12
N ARG A 65 9.69 5.20 -12.35
CA ARG A 65 10.74 5.81 -11.52
C ARG A 65 10.73 7.33 -11.57
N HIS A 66 10.50 7.90 -12.75
CA HIS A 66 10.38 9.34 -12.91
C HIS A 66 9.19 9.88 -12.13
N ASN A 67 8.02 9.25 -12.27
CA ASN A 67 6.80 9.66 -11.59
C ASN A 67 6.95 9.64 -10.06
N ILE A 68 7.48 8.55 -9.49
CA ILE A 68 7.63 8.46 -8.03
C ILE A 68 8.62 9.51 -7.50
N LYS A 69 9.73 9.77 -8.21
CA LYS A 69 10.69 10.80 -7.82
C LYS A 69 10.09 12.21 -7.90
N GLU A 70 9.29 12.48 -8.93
CA GLU A 70 8.59 13.76 -9.06
C GLU A 70 7.59 13.96 -7.92
N ILE A 71 6.83 12.92 -7.55
CA ILE A 71 5.88 12.97 -6.43
C ILE A 71 6.64 13.21 -5.12
N ILE A 72 7.72 12.47 -4.85
CA ILE A 72 8.55 12.67 -3.63
C ILE A 72 9.04 14.12 -3.56
N SER A 73 9.65 14.65 -4.64
CA SER A 73 10.14 16.03 -4.65
C SER A 73 9.03 17.04 -4.35
N LYS A 74 7.86 16.87 -4.94
CA LYS A 74 6.73 17.79 -4.71
C LYS A 74 6.17 17.69 -3.29
N VAL A 75 6.09 16.50 -2.71
CA VAL A 75 5.67 16.27 -1.33
C VAL A 75 6.64 16.98 -0.36
N GLU A 76 7.95 16.83 -0.59
CA GLU A 76 9.00 17.50 0.21
C GLU A 76 9.02 19.02 0.01
N ASP A 77 8.78 19.51 -1.23
CA ASP A 77 8.67 20.94 -1.54
C ASP A 77 7.45 21.59 -0.85
N ASP A 78 6.39 20.83 -0.65
CA ASP A 78 5.19 21.27 0.10
C ASP A 78 5.39 21.25 1.64
N GLY A 79 6.54 20.74 2.10
CA GLY A 79 6.93 20.70 3.51
C GLY A 79 6.53 19.41 4.24
N ASP A 80 6.02 18.42 3.53
CA ASP A 80 5.70 17.10 4.07
C ASP A 80 6.96 16.20 4.05
N GLU A 81 7.09 15.28 5.03
CA GLU A 81 8.25 14.40 5.17
C GLU A 81 7.98 13.00 4.60
N VAL A 82 8.79 12.58 3.61
CA VAL A 82 8.76 11.22 3.06
C VAL A 82 9.79 10.35 3.78
N VAL A 83 9.34 9.41 4.60
CA VAL A 83 10.21 8.54 5.42
C VAL A 83 10.65 7.27 4.70
N TYR A 84 9.89 6.81 3.71
CA TYR A 84 10.21 5.60 2.97
C TYR A 84 9.54 5.59 1.60
N SER A 85 10.17 4.93 0.63
CA SER A 85 9.60 4.68 -0.70
C SER A 85 10.01 3.29 -1.18
N ASP A 86 9.05 2.56 -1.78
CA ASP A 86 9.33 1.26 -2.38
C ASP A 86 8.59 1.10 -3.71
N THR A 87 9.34 1.06 -4.78
CA THR A 87 8.92 0.82 -6.16
C THR A 87 7.90 1.86 -6.67
N ASP A 88 6.67 1.82 -6.22
CA ASP A 88 5.52 2.62 -6.66
C ASP A 88 4.72 3.22 -5.48
N SER A 89 5.23 3.10 -4.27
CA SER A 89 4.61 3.64 -3.06
C SER A 89 5.54 4.60 -2.31
N ILE A 90 4.94 5.54 -1.60
CA ILE A 90 5.60 6.46 -0.67
C ILE A 90 4.93 6.39 0.70
N PHE A 91 5.71 6.58 1.75
CA PHE A 91 5.24 6.68 3.12
C PHE A 91 5.55 8.10 3.62
N VAL A 92 4.50 8.82 3.97
CA VAL A 92 4.57 10.22 4.36
C VAL A 92 4.11 10.36 5.81
N ILE A 93 4.78 11.20 6.59
CA ILE A 93 4.36 11.51 7.96
C ILE A 93 3.12 12.41 7.91
N ALA A 94 2.04 11.95 8.55
CA ALA A 94 0.86 12.79 8.74
C ALA A 94 1.10 13.81 9.87
N PRO A 95 0.51 15.02 9.80
CA PRO A 95 0.69 16.08 10.80
C PRO A 95 -0.14 15.78 12.07
N THR A 96 0.26 14.77 12.84
CA THR A 96 -0.45 14.27 14.03
C THR A 96 0.48 14.22 15.25
N GLU A 97 1.23 15.30 15.50
CA GLU A 97 2.18 15.38 16.61
C GLU A 97 1.52 15.08 17.97
N GLY A 98 2.20 14.26 18.77
CA GLY A 98 1.77 13.92 20.12
C GLY A 98 0.63 12.90 20.23
N ALA A 99 0.18 12.34 19.13
CA ALA A 99 -0.83 11.28 19.17
C ALA A 99 -0.22 9.96 19.70
N PRO A 100 -0.98 9.19 20.53
CA PRO A 100 -0.53 7.88 20.97
C PRO A 100 -0.29 6.93 19.80
N MET A 101 0.83 6.18 19.78
CA MET A 101 1.10 5.20 18.73
C MET A 101 0.16 3.99 18.82
N ASN A 102 -0.20 3.59 20.03
CA ASN A 102 -1.13 2.49 20.27
C ASN A 102 -2.51 3.05 20.64
N LYS A 103 -3.56 2.37 20.18
CA LYS A 103 -4.95 2.72 20.51
C LYS A 103 -5.19 2.58 22.01
N PRO A 104 -5.50 3.66 22.73
CA PRO A 104 -5.83 3.60 24.16
C PRO A 104 -7.15 2.87 24.39
N THR A 105 -7.34 2.38 25.62
CA THR A 105 -8.58 1.66 26.02
C THR A 105 -9.77 2.57 26.33
N GLY A 106 -9.54 3.88 26.47
CA GLY A 106 -10.62 4.85 26.74
C GLY A 106 -10.11 6.23 27.21
N GLY A 107 -11.07 7.11 27.53
CA GLY A 107 -10.80 8.45 28.04
C GLY A 107 -10.31 9.44 27.00
N VAL A 108 -9.72 10.54 27.45
CA VAL A 108 -9.22 11.64 26.61
C VAL A 108 -8.14 11.17 25.62
N GLU A 109 -7.34 10.18 26.00
CA GLU A 109 -6.31 9.62 25.12
C GLU A 109 -6.92 8.89 23.92
N LEU A 110 -8.04 8.17 24.11
CA LEU A 110 -8.76 7.53 23.01
C LEU A 110 -9.37 8.56 22.05
N GLU A 111 -9.96 9.62 22.56
CA GLU A 111 -10.48 10.73 21.74
C GLU A 111 -9.36 11.39 20.93
N GLY A 112 -8.20 11.60 21.56
CA GLY A 112 -7.00 12.14 20.89
C GLY A 112 -6.51 11.23 19.78
N TRP A 113 -6.49 9.92 20.04
CA TRP A 113 -6.08 8.91 19.05
C TRP A 113 -7.05 8.85 17.86
N GLU A 114 -8.37 8.86 18.12
CA GLU A 114 -9.38 8.84 17.05
C GLU A 114 -9.34 10.10 16.19
N LYS A 115 -9.13 11.26 16.82
CA LYS A 115 -8.94 12.52 16.10
C LYS A 115 -7.69 12.48 15.21
N ALA A 116 -6.55 12.00 15.72
CA ALA A 116 -5.33 11.85 14.95
C ALA A 116 -5.51 10.87 13.78
N ARG A 117 -6.20 9.75 14.03
CA ARG A 117 -6.55 8.79 12.97
C ARG A 117 -7.38 9.45 11.88
N THR A 118 -8.41 10.18 12.22
CA THR A 118 -9.26 10.90 11.25
C THR A 118 -8.44 11.91 10.45
N SER A 119 -7.62 12.74 11.11
CA SER A 119 -6.72 13.68 10.42
C SER A 119 -5.74 12.99 9.49
N THR A 120 -5.21 11.83 9.87
CA THR A 120 -4.33 11.03 9.01
C THR A 120 -5.05 10.54 7.75
N LEU A 121 -6.32 10.11 7.87
CA LEU A 121 -7.11 9.66 6.72
C LEU A 121 -7.40 10.81 5.77
N GLU A 122 -7.84 11.96 6.29
CA GLU A 122 -8.09 13.17 5.50
C GLU A 122 -6.83 13.65 4.79
N PHE A 123 -5.69 13.68 5.48
CA PHE A 123 -4.40 14.02 4.92
C PHE A 123 -4.00 13.05 3.78
N GLY A 124 -4.08 11.74 4.01
CA GLY A 124 -3.73 10.73 3.01
C GLY A 124 -4.61 10.79 1.77
N GLN A 125 -5.91 11.00 1.92
CA GLN A 125 -6.85 11.19 0.82
C GLN A 125 -6.55 12.46 0.03
N SER A 126 -6.37 13.58 0.72
CA SER A 126 -6.01 14.87 0.10
C SER A 126 -4.69 14.78 -0.67
N LEU A 127 -3.70 14.07 -0.14
CA LEU A 127 -2.41 13.85 -0.79
C LEU A 127 -2.57 12.99 -2.05
N ALA A 128 -3.35 11.91 -1.98
CA ALA A 128 -3.64 11.05 -3.12
C ALA A 128 -4.35 11.83 -4.25
N GLU A 129 -5.37 12.63 -3.94
CA GLU A 129 -6.10 13.46 -4.89
C GLU A 129 -5.18 14.51 -5.54
N ARG A 130 -4.33 15.18 -4.74
CA ARG A 130 -3.43 16.25 -5.20
C ARG A 130 -2.41 15.76 -6.23
N PHE A 131 -1.95 14.51 -6.12
CA PHE A 131 -0.95 13.94 -7.02
C PHE A 131 -1.50 12.98 -8.06
N THR A 132 -2.79 12.65 -8.03
CA THR A 132 -3.45 11.91 -9.10
C THR A 132 -3.54 12.78 -10.36
N ARG A 133 -3.12 12.21 -11.49
CA ARG A 133 -3.17 12.84 -12.80
C ARG A 133 -3.51 11.83 -13.89
N GLU A 134 -3.86 12.30 -15.09
CA GLU A 134 -4.13 11.43 -16.23
C GLU A 134 -2.94 10.48 -16.50
N GLY A 135 -3.20 9.19 -16.45
CA GLY A 135 -2.20 8.13 -16.64
C GLY A 135 -1.32 7.80 -15.44
N ALA A 136 -1.53 8.44 -14.28
CA ALA A 136 -0.82 8.15 -13.03
C ALA A 136 -1.72 8.44 -11.82
N GLU A 137 -2.55 7.47 -11.46
CA GLU A 137 -3.40 7.54 -10.26
C GLU A 137 -2.59 7.19 -9.02
N LEU A 138 -2.69 8.03 -7.99
CA LEU A 138 -2.17 7.75 -6.65
C LEU A 138 -3.34 7.35 -5.75
N GLU A 139 -3.28 6.15 -5.18
CA GLU A 139 -4.29 5.65 -4.26
C GLU A 139 -3.78 5.76 -2.81
N PHE A 140 -4.64 6.20 -1.90
CA PHE A 140 -4.36 6.11 -0.46
C PHE A 140 -4.72 4.71 0.02
N GLU A 141 -3.70 3.86 0.21
CA GLU A 141 -3.91 2.44 0.51
C GLU A 141 -3.99 2.13 2.00
N THR A 142 -3.22 2.85 2.84
CA THR A 142 -3.01 2.43 4.23
C THR A 142 -2.60 3.58 5.13
N ALA A 143 -3.20 3.68 6.31
CA ALA A 143 -2.71 4.51 7.41
C ALA A 143 -2.03 3.64 8.48
N LEU A 144 -0.88 4.09 8.96
CA LEU A 144 -0.09 3.43 9.99
C LEU A 144 0.04 4.34 11.22
N SER A 145 -0.11 3.78 12.43
CA SER A 145 0.20 4.50 13.67
C SER A 145 1.68 4.42 14.04
N SER A 146 2.38 3.40 13.56
CA SER A 146 3.82 3.23 13.74
C SER A 146 4.43 2.53 12.53
N PHE A 147 5.69 2.85 12.24
CA PHE A 147 6.44 2.30 11.12
C PHE A 147 7.89 2.09 11.52
N PHE A 148 8.43 0.93 11.18
CA PHE A 148 9.82 0.59 11.40
C PHE A 148 10.45 0.00 10.13
N SER A 149 11.60 0.54 9.73
CA SER A 149 12.45 0.00 8.69
C SER A 149 13.91 0.05 9.14
N HIS A 150 14.64 -1.04 8.97
CA HIS A 150 16.06 -1.12 9.34
C HIS A 150 17.00 -0.69 8.19
N GLY A 151 16.50 0.08 7.23
CA GLY A 151 17.29 0.53 6.08
C GLY A 151 17.54 -0.52 5.00
N ALA A 152 17.15 -1.77 5.22
CA ALA A 152 17.19 -2.79 4.17
C ALA A 152 16.02 -2.59 3.20
N LYS A 153 16.33 -2.57 1.90
CA LYS A 153 15.30 -2.42 0.86
C LYS A 153 14.22 -3.49 1.00
N LYS A 154 12.96 -3.08 0.89
CA LYS A 154 11.78 -3.96 0.93
C LYS A 154 11.58 -4.71 2.25
N ARG A 155 12.18 -4.25 3.35
CA ARG A 155 12.02 -4.81 4.69
C ARG A 155 11.51 -3.74 5.64
N TYR A 156 10.24 -3.85 6.00
CA TYR A 156 9.59 -2.93 6.92
C TYR A 156 8.40 -3.58 7.61
N VAL A 157 8.03 -3.01 8.74
CA VAL A 157 6.85 -3.38 9.51
C VAL A 157 6.11 -2.13 9.94
N GLY A 158 4.80 -2.24 10.12
CA GLY A 158 3.98 -1.13 10.58
C GLY A 158 2.69 -1.61 11.22
N ARG A 159 2.14 -0.81 12.11
CA ARG A 159 0.82 -1.03 12.70
C ARG A 159 -0.24 -0.30 11.89
N VAL A 160 -1.02 -1.06 11.15
CA VAL A 160 -2.10 -0.51 10.32
C VAL A 160 -3.28 -0.12 11.21
N VAL A 161 -3.81 1.08 10.98
CA VAL A 161 -5.02 1.60 11.63
C VAL A 161 -6.18 1.82 10.65
N TRP A 162 -5.89 1.75 9.36
CA TRP A 162 -6.87 1.78 8.28
C TRP A 162 -6.28 1.10 7.02
N PRO A 163 -7.08 0.34 6.25
CA PRO A 163 -8.52 0.09 6.34
C PRO A 163 -8.93 -0.89 7.45
N ARG A 164 -8.02 -1.74 7.91
CA ARG A 164 -8.24 -2.70 9.02
C ARG A 164 -7.06 -2.65 9.98
N GLU A 165 -7.33 -2.82 11.26
CA GLU A 165 -6.26 -2.91 12.26
C GLU A 165 -5.52 -4.24 12.10
N GLU A 166 -4.29 -4.18 11.62
CA GLU A 166 -3.42 -5.35 11.43
C GLU A 166 -1.94 -4.96 11.49
N MET A 167 -1.09 -5.96 11.63
CA MET A 167 0.35 -5.77 11.48
C MET A 167 0.78 -6.00 10.03
N LEU A 168 1.29 -4.95 9.40
CA LEU A 168 1.92 -5.01 8.09
C LEU A 168 3.36 -5.48 8.23
N ILE A 169 3.70 -6.63 7.65
CA ILE A 169 5.06 -7.16 7.62
C ILE A 169 5.44 -7.39 6.16
N ARG A 170 6.55 -6.78 5.72
CA ARG A 170 7.08 -6.93 4.36
C ARG A 170 8.55 -7.35 4.38
N GLY A 171 8.89 -8.28 3.49
CA GLY A 171 10.27 -8.70 3.22
C GLY A 171 10.95 -9.53 4.31
N TYR A 172 10.26 -9.87 5.38
CA TYR A 172 10.78 -10.73 6.44
C TYR A 172 10.31 -12.19 6.28
N GLU A 173 11.07 -13.09 6.85
CA GLU A 173 10.88 -14.54 6.77
C GLU A 173 9.53 -15.02 7.35
N VAL A 174 8.90 -14.24 8.22
CA VAL A 174 7.56 -14.50 8.78
C VAL A 174 6.50 -14.79 7.71
N ARG A 175 6.64 -14.18 6.53
CA ARG A 175 5.70 -14.33 5.41
C ARG A 175 6.08 -15.45 4.44
N ARG A 176 7.16 -16.17 4.70
CA ARG A 176 7.61 -17.26 3.84
C ARG A 176 6.93 -18.58 4.21
N THR A 177 6.51 -19.33 3.22
CA THR A 177 5.87 -20.63 3.40
C THR A 177 6.83 -21.73 3.86
N ASP A 178 8.14 -21.50 3.69
CA ASP A 178 9.23 -22.40 4.12
C ASP A 178 9.80 -22.03 5.50
N SER A 179 9.24 -21.04 6.20
CA SER A 179 9.63 -20.65 7.55
C SER A 179 9.00 -21.57 8.59
N PHE A 180 9.75 -21.94 9.62
CA PHE A 180 9.19 -22.73 10.72
C PHE A 180 8.44 -21.83 11.72
N GLN A 181 7.39 -22.39 12.33
CA GLN A 181 6.41 -21.63 13.12
C GLN A 181 7.03 -20.83 14.28
N LEU A 182 7.96 -21.44 15.03
CA LEU A 182 8.61 -20.77 16.16
C LEU A 182 9.34 -19.47 15.75
N LEU A 183 10.00 -19.48 14.57
CA LEU A 183 10.66 -18.28 14.05
C LEU A 183 9.63 -17.20 13.71
N SER A 184 8.55 -17.58 13.04
CA SER A 184 7.48 -16.65 12.67
C SER A 184 6.83 -16.03 13.89
N ASP A 185 6.54 -16.82 14.92
CA ASP A 185 5.92 -16.35 16.17
C ASP A 185 6.87 -15.42 16.95
N THR A 186 8.15 -15.81 17.06
CA THR A 186 9.15 -14.99 17.75
C THR A 186 9.37 -13.65 17.04
N MET A 187 9.50 -13.65 15.72
CA MET A 187 9.66 -12.42 14.96
C MET A 187 8.42 -11.53 15.06
N THR A 188 7.23 -12.10 15.03
CA THR A 188 5.97 -11.35 15.19
C THR A 188 5.93 -10.67 16.56
N GLN A 189 6.25 -11.39 17.64
CA GLN A 189 6.33 -10.83 18.99
C GLN A 189 7.37 -9.70 19.09
N MET A 190 8.54 -9.89 18.47
CA MET A 190 9.56 -8.82 18.43
C MET A 190 9.03 -7.55 17.71
N PHE A 191 8.33 -7.71 16.60
CA PHE A 191 7.75 -6.57 15.88
C PHE A 191 6.65 -5.88 16.69
N GLU A 192 5.82 -6.64 17.42
CA GLU A 192 4.83 -6.06 18.34
C GLU A 192 5.45 -5.23 19.46
N MET A 193 6.66 -5.60 19.90
CA MET A 193 7.41 -4.84 20.93
C MET A 193 8.10 -3.59 20.37
N ILE A 194 8.43 -3.57 19.07
CA ILE A 194 9.08 -2.45 18.41
C ILE A 194 8.06 -1.37 18.01
N LEU A 195 6.88 -1.79 17.58
CA LEU A 195 5.78 -0.93 17.12
C LEU A 195 4.90 -0.43 18.26
#